data_e3f068abfadee8e8dcfffb3c07b00c3b
#
_entry.id   e3f068abfadee8e8dcfffb3c07b00c3b
#
_cell.length_a   1.000
_cell.length_b   1.000
_cell.length_c   1.000
_cell.angle_alpha   90.00
_cell.angle_beta   90.00
_cell.angle_gamma   90.00
#
_symmetry.space_group_name_H-M   'P 1'
#
loop_
_entity.id
_entity.type
_entity.pdbx_description
1 polymer ?
#
loop_
_entity_poly.entity_id
_entity_poly.type
_entity_poly.pdbx_seq_one_letter_code
_entity_poly.pdbx_strand_id
1 'polypeptide(L)'
;MLEIKNVHKSFDAHTEILKGIDLKINKGDVVAILGPSGSGKTTLLRCINYLERADSGTMIFDGEEYDMHAISKSSITRIRKKTAFVFQNYNLFLNKTVLQNVTLGLTSGRKMSRSDAKDAAMDALKRVGMADRFDAFPHQLSGGQQQRVAIARGLAANPEIIYFDEPTSALDPELIGEVLNVMRHLAEEGMTMLVVTHEMGFARNVSNYVLFMDDGKVIEQAPSKEFFSNPREERTRSFISSILKKGES
;
A
#
# COMPACT_ATOMS: atom_id res chain seq x y z
N MET A 1 2.48 13.88 8.80
CA MET A 1 2.44 13.21 7.48
C MET A 1 1.01 12.87 7.10
N LEU A 2 0.41 11.78 7.62
CA LEU A 2 -0.97 11.38 7.37
C LEU A 2 -1.69 11.02 8.68
N GLU A 3 -2.88 11.58 8.89
CA GLU A 3 -3.78 11.19 9.99
C GLU A 3 -5.20 11.12 9.43
N ILE A 4 -5.94 10.07 9.76
CA ILE A 4 -7.36 9.94 9.46
C ILE A 4 -8.13 9.77 10.75
N LYS A 5 -9.32 10.35 10.80
CA LYS A 5 -10.18 10.35 11.98
C LYS A 5 -11.62 10.00 11.62
N ASN A 6 -12.16 9.06 12.39
CA ASN A 6 -13.56 8.66 12.35
C ASN A 6 -14.07 8.35 10.92
N VAL A 7 -13.31 7.53 10.18
CA VAL A 7 -13.64 7.20 8.79
C VAL A 7 -14.70 6.14 8.73
N HIS A 8 -15.80 6.43 8.05
CA HIS A 8 -16.92 5.54 7.81
C HIS A 8 -17.11 5.27 6.32
N LYS A 9 -17.49 4.03 5.96
CA LYS A 9 -17.79 3.63 4.60
C LYS A 9 -18.81 2.51 4.55
N SER A 10 -19.87 2.72 3.78
CA SER A 10 -20.87 1.71 3.42
C SER A 10 -20.94 1.59 1.89
N PHE A 11 -21.25 0.40 1.38
CA PHE A 11 -21.53 0.22 -0.06
C PHE A 11 -23.02 0.15 -0.36
N ASP A 12 -23.82 -0.17 0.65
CA ASP A 12 -25.30 -0.17 0.59
C ASP A 12 -25.87 0.33 1.92
N ALA A 13 -27.21 0.45 1.99
CA ALA A 13 -27.89 0.98 3.19
C ALA A 13 -27.78 0.09 4.45
N HIS A 14 -27.26 -1.14 4.31
CA HIS A 14 -27.27 -2.14 5.37
C HIS A 14 -25.88 -2.66 5.76
N THR A 15 -24.87 -2.40 4.94
CA THR A 15 -23.52 -2.97 5.12
C THR A 15 -22.48 -1.90 5.30
N GLU A 16 -22.21 -1.53 6.54
CA GLU A 16 -21.10 -0.63 6.88
C GLU A 16 -19.80 -1.42 6.96
N ILE A 17 -18.83 -1.04 6.11
CA ILE A 17 -17.53 -1.72 5.96
C ILE A 17 -16.45 -1.08 6.82
N LEU A 18 -16.48 0.25 6.98
CA LEU A 18 -15.59 0.98 7.89
C LEU A 18 -16.44 1.68 8.94
N LYS A 19 -16.16 1.39 10.20
CA LYS A 19 -16.98 1.76 11.35
C LYS A 19 -16.22 2.69 12.32
N GLY A 20 -15.82 3.88 11.83
CA GLY A 20 -15.09 4.87 12.62
C GLY A 20 -13.61 4.52 12.77
N ILE A 21 -12.86 4.51 11.68
CA ILE A 21 -11.43 4.17 11.67
C ILE A 21 -10.59 5.41 11.94
N ASP A 22 -9.69 5.28 12.92
CA ASP A 22 -8.61 6.22 13.20
C ASP A 22 -7.25 5.59 12.87
N LEU A 23 -6.36 6.37 12.23
CA LEU A 23 -4.99 5.94 11.91
C LEU A 23 -4.08 7.16 11.80
N LYS A 24 -2.87 7.05 12.35
CA LYS A 24 -1.82 8.06 12.21
C LYS A 24 -0.53 7.43 11.71
N ILE A 25 0.09 8.08 10.72
CA ILE A 25 1.34 7.64 10.08
C ILE A 25 2.29 8.85 10.06
N ASN A 26 3.47 8.70 10.63
CA ASN A 26 4.53 9.69 10.56
C ASN A 26 5.41 9.43 9.33
N LYS A 27 6.24 10.41 8.98
CA LYS A 27 7.21 10.24 7.88
C LYS A 27 8.23 9.18 8.25
N GLY A 28 8.48 8.23 7.35
CA GLY A 28 9.38 7.10 7.54
C GLY A 28 8.75 5.89 8.24
N ASP A 29 7.48 5.98 8.68
CA ASP A 29 6.80 4.83 9.27
C ASP A 29 6.44 3.80 8.19
N VAL A 30 6.61 2.54 8.55
CA VAL A 30 6.05 1.38 7.85
C VAL A 30 4.94 0.80 8.71
N VAL A 31 3.69 0.99 8.29
CA VAL A 31 2.52 0.49 9.01
C VAL A 31 1.93 -0.71 8.28
N ALA A 32 1.88 -1.86 8.94
CA ALA A 32 1.20 -3.05 8.41
C ALA A 32 -0.26 -3.10 8.89
N ILE A 33 -1.20 -3.32 7.98
CA ILE A 33 -2.60 -3.58 8.31
C ILE A 33 -2.85 -5.08 8.17
N LEU A 34 -3.21 -5.71 9.28
CA LEU A 34 -3.55 -7.13 9.37
C LEU A 34 -5.04 -7.31 9.68
N GLY A 35 -5.56 -8.49 9.38
CA GLY A 35 -6.95 -8.87 9.71
C GLY A 35 -7.53 -9.90 8.74
N PRO A 36 -8.64 -10.53 9.10
CA PRO A 36 -9.31 -11.51 8.26
C PRO A 36 -9.80 -10.90 6.94
N SER A 37 -10.07 -11.75 5.94
CA SER A 37 -10.70 -11.32 4.70
C SER A 37 -12.06 -10.67 5.00
N GLY A 38 -12.38 -9.59 4.30
CA GLY A 38 -13.64 -8.85 4.52
C GLY A 38 -13.62 -7.86 5.69
N SER A 39 -12.52 -7.72 6.46
CA SER A 39 -12.45 -6.78 7.59
C SER A 39 -12.34 -5.29 7.20
N GLY A 40 -12.33 -4.94 5.90
CA GLY A 40 -12.33 -3.56 5.42
C GLY A 40 -10.95 -2.98 5.06
N LYS A 41 -9.85 -3.75 5.14
CA LYS A 41 -8.45 -3.28 4.90
C LYS A 41 -8.25 -2.60 3.55
N THR A 42 -8.59 -3.29 2.46
CA THR A 42 -8.53 -2.75 1.09
C THR A 42 -9.44 -1.52 0.93
N THR A 43 -10.64 -1.55 1.51
CA THR A 43 -11.56 -0.41 1.49
C THR A 43 -10.96 0.80 2.18
N LEU A 44 -10.31 0.61 3.33
CA LEU A 44 -9.60 1.68 4.04
C LEU A 44 -8.50 2.30 3.17
N LEU A 45 -7.62 1.47 2.58
CA LEU A 45 -6.57 1.94 1.68
C LEU A 45 -7.15 2.76 0.50
N ARG A 46 -8.22 2.27 -0.10
CA ARG A 46 -8.89 2.93 -1.22
C ARG A 46 -9.53 4.26 -0.81
N CYS A 47 -10.13 4.34 0.38
CA CYS A 47 -10.67 5.60 0.91
C CYS A 47 -9.56 6.62 1.17
N ILE A 48 -8.43 6.21 1.78
CA ILE A 48 -7.29 7.10 2.06
C ILE A 48 -6.70 7.69 0.75
N ASN A 49 -6.65 6.90 -0.33
CA ASN A 49 -6.15 7.36 -1.64
C ASN A 49 -7.26 7.90 -2.57
N TYR A 50 -8.49 8.04 -2.06
CA TYR A 50 -9.67 8.49 -2.83
C TYR A 50 -9.98 7.66 -4.07
N LEU A 51 -9.56 6.39 -4.13
CA LEU A 51 -10.05 5.42 -5.13
C LEU A 51 -11.50 5.05 -4.85
N GLU A 52 -11.88 5.10 -3.57
CA GLU A 52 -13.25 5.09 -3.07
C GLU A 52 -13.49 6.37 -2.26
N ARG A 53 -14.71 6.87 -2.24
CA ARG A 53 -15.09 8.00 -1.40
C ARG A 53 -15.61 7.50 -0.07
N ALA A 54 -15.04 7.96 1.04
CA ALA A 54 -15.60 7.71 2.37
C ALA A 54 -16.97 8.41 2.52
N ASP A 55 -17.82 7.86 3.38
CA ASP A 55 -19.13 8.46 3.65
C ASP A 55 -19.01 9.61 4.67
N SER A 56 -18.04 9.50 5.59
CA SER A 56 -17.63 10.56 6.50
C SER A 56 -16.20 10.33 6.99
N GLY A 57 -15.66 11.29 7.69
CA GLY A 57 -14.33 11.27 8.30
C GLY A 57 -13.46 12.43 7.86
N THR A 58 -12.39 12.63 8.59
CA THR A 58 -11.41 13.70 8.34
C THR A 58 -10.06 13.10 8.00
N MET A 59 -9.38 13.67 7.01
CA MET A 59 -7.98 13.38 6.70
C MET A 59 -7.14 14.63 6.93
N ILE A 60 -6.04 14.49 7.65
CA ILE A 60 -4.99 15.50 7.73
C ILE A 60 -3.79 14.95 6.95
N PHE A 61 -3.40 15.64 5.87
CA PHE A 61 -2.26 15.27 5.04
C PHE A 61 -1.32 16.47 4.90
N ASP A 62 -0.08 16.31 5.34
CA ASP A 62 0.93 17.38 5.40
C ASP A 62 0.48 18.66 6.12
N GLY A 63 -0.31 18.49 7.19
CA GLY A 63 -0.84 19.59 8.00
C GLY A 63 -2.09 20.25 7.43
N GLU A 64 -2.55 19.86 6.26
CA GLU A 64 -3.82 20.34 5.70
C GLU A 64 -4.95 19.36 6.03
N GLU A 65 -6.08 19.88 6.50
CA GLU A 65 -7.25 19.12 6.88
C GLU A 65 -8.26 19.04 5.72
N TYR A 66 -8.84 17.86 5.52
CA TYR A 66 -9.81 17.58 4.47
C TYR A 66 -10.99 16.78 5.02
N ASP A 67 -12.22 17.21 4.69
CA ASP A 67 -13.39 16.36 4.80
C ASP A 67 -13.32 15.26 3.73
N MET A 68 -13.29 14.00 4.13
CA MET A 68 -13.10 12.88 3.18
C MET A 68 -14.31 12.65 2.27
N HIS A 69 -15.51 13.11 2.68
CA HIS A 69 -16.71 13.05 1.84
C HIS A 69 -16.78 14.23 0.87
N ALA A 70 -16.55 15.45 1.36
CA ALA A 70 -16.77 16.68 0.60
C ALA A 70 -15.53 17.24 -0.13
N ILE A 71 -14.41 16.50 -0.12
CA ILE A 71 -13.13 16.95 -0.72
C ILE A 71 -13.25 17.29 -2.19
N SER A 72 -12.59 18.37 -2.63
CA SER A 72 -12.56 18.82 -4.01
C SER A 72 -11.70 17.91 -4.90
N LYS A 73 -12.03 17.83 -6.20
CA LYS A 73 -11.22 17.11 -7.20
C LYS A 73 -9.78 17.63 -7.30
N SER A 74 -9.58 18.93 -7.11
CA SER A 74 -8.24 19.56 -7.12
C SER A 74 -7.39 19.10 -5.93
N SER A 75 -7.97 19.02 -4.74
CA SER A 75 -7.30 18.51 -3.54
C SER A 75 -6.96 17.03 -3.67
N ILE A 76 -7.88 16.20 -4.19
CA ILE A 76 -7.61 14.79 -4.50
C ILE A 76 -6.42 14.66 -5.47
N THR A 77 -6.39 15.48 -6.52
CA THR A 77 -5.28 15.47 -7.49
C THR A 77 -3.95 15.85 -6.82
N ARG A 78 -3.95 16.82 -5.91
CA ARG A 78 -2.77 17.26 -5.16
C ARG A 78 -2.26 16.13 -4.23
N ILE A 79 -3.14 15.48 -3.49
CA ILE A 79 -2.79 14.34 -2.62
C ILE A 79 -2.23 13.18 -3.47
N ARG A 80 -2.90 12.80 -4.56
CA ARG A 80 -2.43 11.71 -5.43
C ARG A 80 -1.10 11.98 -6.13
N LYS A 81 -0.72 13.25 -6.31
CA LYS A 81 0.63 13.58 -6.81
C LYS A 81 1.73 13.28 -5.79
N LYS A 82 1.40 13.24 -4.50
CA LYS A 82 2.33 12.96 -3.39
C LYS A 82 2.28 11.51 -2.93
N THR A 83 1.37 10.71 -3.45
CA THR A 83 1.14 9.33 -3.03
C THR A 83 1.29 8.37 -4.20
N ALA A 84 1.59 7.10 -3.90
CA ALA A 84 1.54 6.02 -4.88
C ALA A 84 0.69 4.87 -4.35
N PHE A 85 0.07 4.11 -5.25
CA PHE A 85 -0.73 2.95 -4.92
C PHE A 85 -0.26 1.74 -5.73
N VAL A 86 0.08 0.66 -5.03
CA VAL A 86 0.49 -0.63 -5.60
C VAL A 86 -0.63 -1.62 -5.32
N PHE A 87 -1.23 -2.12 -6.38
CA PHE A 87 -2.38 -3.03 -6.33
C PHE A 87 -1.95 -4.49 -6.18
N GLN A 88 -2.85 -5.32 -5.71
CA GLN A 88 -2.72 -6.77 -5.64
C GLN A 88 -2.46 -7.40 -7.03
N ASN A 89 -3.26 -7.02 -8.01
CA ASN A 89 -3.04 -7.34 -9.42
C ASN A 89 -2.18 -6.23 -10.02
N TYR A 90 -1.07 -6.53 -10.58
CA TYR A 90 -0.01 -5.62 -11.07
C TYR A 90 -0.52 -4.41 -11.85
N ASN A 91 -1.65 -4.54 -12.54
CA ASN A 91 -2.32 -3.50 -13.34
C ASN A 91 -1.37 -2.83 -14.34
N LEU A 92 -0.51 -3.63 -14.98
CA LEU A 92 0.34 -3.17 -16.06
C LEU A 92 -0.43 -3.08 -17.38
N PHE A 93 -0.10 -2.10 -18.18
CA PHE A 93 -0.60 -1.98 -19.54
C PHE A 93 0.07 -3.04 -20.41
N LEU A 94 -0.67 -4.06 -20.84
CA LEU A 94 -0.15 -5.23 -21.56
C LEU A 94 0.45 -4.88 -22.92
N ASN A 95 0.00 -3.81 -23.55
CA ASN A 95 0.48 -3.30 -24.83
C ASN A 95 1.62 -2.27 -24.72
N LYS A 96 2.24 -2.15 -23.55
CA LYS A 96 3.34 -1.24 -23.27
C LYS A 96 4.52 -1.99 -22.69
N THR A 97 5.73 -1.53 -22.99
CA THR A 97 6.95 -2.06 -22.37
C THR A 97 7.01 -1.67 -20.88
N VAL A 98 7.94 -2.28 -20.16
CA VAL A 98 8.24 -1.94 -18.76
C VAL A 98 8.51 -0.44 -18.61
N LEU A 99 9.42 0.11 -19.41
CA LEU A 99 9.74 1.54 -19.38
C LEU A 99 8.51 2.40 -19.66
N GLN A 100 7.70 2.02 -20.65
CA GLN A 100 6.47 2.76 -20.97
C GLN A 100 5.43 2.68 -19.86
N ASN A 101 5.30 1.55 -19.16
CA ASN A 101 4.43 1.39 -18.00
C ASN A 101 4.82 2.35 -16.88
N VAL A 102 6.12 2.53 -16.62
CA VAL A 102 6.61 3.42 -15.58
C VAL A 102 6.51 4.89 -16.00
N THR A 103 6.87 5.23 -17.23
CA THR A 103 6.89 6.63 -17.71
C THR A 103 5.52 7.23 -17.98
N LEU A 104 4.50 6.41 -18.27
CA LEU A 104 3.17 6.91 -18.67
C LEU A 104 2.53 7.86 -17.65
N GLY A 105 2.59 7.51 -16.36
CA GLY A 105 2.06 8.37 -15.29
C GLY A 105 2.81 9.69 -15.14
N LEU A 106 4.12 9.69 -15.41
CA LEU A 106 4.98 10.86 -15.34
C LEU A 106 4.72 11.83 -16.48
N THR A 107 4.64 11.33 -17.71
CA THR A 107 4.43 12.15 -18.91
C THR A 107 2.99 12.65 -19.03
N SER A 108 1.99 11.76 -18.93
CA SER A 108 0.58 12.10 -19.10
C SER A 108 -0.03 12.75 -17.86
N GLY A 109 0.27 12.22 -16.67
CA GLY A 109 -0.32 12.68 -15.41
C GLY A 109 0.40 13.88 -14.78
N ARG A 110 1.73 13.91 -14.85
CA ARG A 110 2.58 14.96 -14.24
C ARG A 110 3.14 15.96 -15.24
N LYS A 111 2.94 15.73 -16.55
CA LYS A 111 3.45 16.57 -17.67
C LYS A 111 4.97 16.71 -17.63
N MET A 112 5.68 15.70 -17.13
CA MET A 112 7.15 15.67 -17.13
C MET A 112 7.68 15.52 -18.55
N SER A 113 8.86 16.05 -18.84
CA SER A 113 9.53 15.86 -20.14
C SER A 113 9.78 14.36 -20.39
N ARG A 114 9.89 13.95 -21.64
CA ARG A 114 10.17 12.53 -21.97
C ARG A 114 11.55 12.09 -21.45
N SER A 115 12.55 12.99 -21.48
CA SER A 115 13.89 12.73 -20.95
C SER A 115 13.84 12.50 -19.44
N ASP A 116 13.30 13.47 -18.67
CA ASP A 116 13.25 13.39 -17.22
C ASP A 116 12.41 12.20 -16.74
N ALA A 117 11.30 11.91 -17.45
CA ALA A 117 10.46 10.76 -17.15
C ALA A 117 11.21 9.43 -17.39
N LYS A 118 12.05 9.35 -18.45
CA LYS A 118 12.89 8.18 -18.71
C LYS A 118 13.94 8.00 -17.61
N ASP A 119 14.62 9.07 -17.21
CA ASP A 119 15.66 9.01 -16.19
C ASP A 119 15.06 8.59 -14.84
N ALA A 120 13.96 9.21 -14.41
CA ALA A 120 13.22 8.83 -13.20
C ALA A 120 12.72 7.38 -13.24
N ALA A 121 12.25 6.92 -14.40
CA ALA A 121 11.81 5.53 -14.58
C ALA A 121 12.96 4.55 -14.49
N MET A 122 14.11 4.84 -15.11
CA MET A 122 15.28 3.97 -15.04
C MET A 122 15.86 3.87 -13.64
N ASP A 123 15.87 4.97 -12.89
CA ASP A 123 16.28 4.96 -11.49
C ASP A 123 15.35 4.12 -10.62
N ALA A 124 14.02 4.26 -10.81
CA ALA A 124 13.05 3.43 -10.11
C ALA A 124 13.19 1.93 -10.48
N LEU A 125 13.42 1.62 -11.77
CA LEU A 125 13.64 0.25 -12.22
C LEU A 125 14.92 -0.36 -11.66
N LYS A 126 16.00 0.41 -11.50
CA LYS A 126 17.23 -0.05 -10.81
C LYS A 126 16.95 -0.43 -9.36
N ARG A 127 16.20 0.39 -8.62
CA ARG A 127 15.87 0.16 -7.20
C ARG A 127 15.09 -1.15 -6.99
N VAL A 128 14.31 -1.59 -7.98
CA VAL A 128 13.55 -2.85 -7.92
C VAL A 128 14.21 -4.01 -8.68
N GLY A 129 15.44 -3.83 -9.21
CA GLY A 129 16.18 -4.85 -9.95
C GLY A 129 15.55 -5.23 -11.29
N MET A 130 14.98 -4.25 -12.02
CA MET A 130 14.31 -4.46 -13.31
C MET A 130 14.88 -3.59 -14.44
N ALA A 131 16.06 -2.99 -14.24
CA ALA A 131 16.64 -2.08 -15.22
C ALA A 131 17.06 -2.76 -16.53
N ASP A 132 17.45 -4.04 -16.49
CA ASP A 132 17.81 -4.88 -17.65
C ASP A 132 16.61 -5.36 -18.46
N ARG A 133 15.38 -5.17 -17.97
CA ARG A 133 14.12 -5.59 -18.58
C ARG A 133 13.26 -4.43 -19.06
N PHE A 134 13.84 -3.23 -19.20
CA PHE A 134 13.11 -2.00 -19.48
C PHE A 134 12.28 -2.01 -20.79
N ASP A 135 12.70 -2.78 -21.78
CA ASP A 135 12.06 -2.94 -23.09
C ASP A 135 11.16 -4.16 -23.19
N ALA A 136 11.14 -5.05 -22.18
CA ALA A 136 10.27 -6.21 -22.13
C ALA A 136 8.78 -5.79 -21.99
N PHE A 137 7.88 -6.64 -22.50
CA PHE A 137 6.44 -6.53 -22.30
C PHE A 137 5.98 -7.36 -21.09
N PRO A 138 4.84 -7.02 -20.43
CA PRO A 138 4.36 -7.73 -19.24
C PRO A 138 4.24 -9.24 -19.41
N HIS A 139 3.81 -9.74 -20.59
CA HIS A 139 3.68 -11.17 -20.85
C HIS A 139 5.02 -11.94 -20.90
N GLN A 140 6.14 -11.23 -20.94
CA GLN A 140 7.51 -11.80 -20.92
C GLN A 140 8.09 -11.83 -19.50
N LEU A 141 7.32 -11.43 -18.49
CA LEU A 141 7.74 -11.29 -17.11
C LEU A 141 7.02 -12.28 -16.19
N SER A 142 7.73 -12.79 -15.17
CA SER A 142 7.10 -13.52 -14.06
C SER A 142 6.17 -12.60 -13.26
N GLY A 143 5.27 -13.18 -12.46
CA GLY A 143 4.40 -12.40 -11.57
C GLY A 143 5.18 -11.48 -10.63
N GLY A 144 6.25 -11.99 -10.01
CA GLY A 144 7.13 -11.18 -9.14
C GLY A 144 7.82 -10.04 -9.89
N GLN A 145 8.26 -10.28 -11.14
CA GLN A 145 8.81 -9.23 -11.99
C GLN A 145 7.77 -8.17 -12.35
N GLN A 146 6.54 -8.57 -12.70
CA GLN A 146 5.44 -7.64 -12.97
C GLN A 146 5.11 -6.78 -11.74
N GLN A 147 5.09 -7.38 -10.54
CA GLN A 147 4.86 -6.64 -9.31
C GLN A 147 6.00 -5.66 -9.01
N ARG A 148 7.25 -6.05 -9.22
CA ARG A 148 8.39 -5.12 -9.08
C ARG A 148 8.30 -3.95 -10.05
N VAL A 149 7.83 -4.16 -11.28
CA VAL A 149 7.54 -3.07 -12.23
C VAL A 149 6.39 -2.18 -11.74
N ALA A 150 5.34 -2.74 -11.14
CA ALA A 150 4.25 -1.96 -10.54
C ALA A 150 4.75 -1.09 -9.35
N ILE A 151 5.67 -1.62 -8.55
CA ILE A 151 6.34 -0.85 -7.49
C ILE A 151 7.19 0.27 -8.11
N ALA A 152 8.02 -0.01 -9.12
CA ALA A 152 8.82 1.00 -9.81
C ALA A 152 7.97 2.14 -10.40
N ARG A 153 6.79 1.80 -10.97
CA ARG A 153 5.82 2.79 -11.46
C ARG A 153 5.37 3.75 -10.36
N GLY A 154 5.16 3.24 -9.14
CA GLY A 154 4.85 4.06 -7.97
C GLY A 154 6.03 4.92 -7.54
N LEU A 155 7.23 4.34 -7.43
CA LEU A 155 8.46 4.99 -7.00
C LEU A 155 8.92 6.11 -7.92
N ALA A 156 8.81 5.93 -9.23
CA ALA A 156 9.24 6.91 -10.23
C ALA A 156 8.53 8.26 -10.08
N ALA A 157 7.36 8.26 -9.44
CA ALA A 157 6.61 9.47 -9.12
C ALA A 157 7.18 10.24 -7.90
N ASN A 158 8.22 9.73 -7.25
CA ASN A 158 8.80 10.26 -6.01
C ASN A 158 7.73 10.58 -4.94
N PRO A 159 6.95 9.56 -4.51
CA PRO A 159 5.86 9.76 -3.56
C PRO A 159 6.40 9.98 -2.15
N GLU A 160 5.61 10.69 -1.32
CA GLU A 160 5.86 10.83 0.11
C GLU A 160 5.40 9.61 0.92
N ILE A 161 4.41 8.86 0.39
CA ILE A 161 3.90 7.61 0.95
C ILE A 161 3.47 6.66 -0.16
N ILE A 162 3.71 5.35 0.05
CA ILE A 162 3.24 4.29 -0.83
C ILE A 162 2.23 3.42 -0.10
N TYR A 163 1.08 3.21 -0.72
CA TYR A 163 0.04 2.28 -0.28
C TYR A 163 0.19 0.96 -1.02
N PHE A 164 0.30 -0.14 -0.29
CA PHE A 164 0.37 -1.49 -0.83
C PHE A 164 -0.90 -2.27 -0.45
N ASP A 165 -1.66 -2.70 -1.44
CA ASP A 165 -2.87 -3.51 -1.26
C ASP A 165 -2.56 -4.97 -1.60
N GLU A 166 -2.18 -5.77 -0.59
CA GLU A 166 -1.83 -7.18 -0.71
C GLU A 166 -0.84 -7.49 -1.85
N PRO A 167 0.36 -6.89 -1.85
CA PRO A 167 1.27 -6.90 -3.02
C PRO A 167 1.82 -8.28 -3.39
N THR A 168 1.63 -9.30 -2.54
CA THR A 168 2.16 -10.66 -2.74
C THR A 168 1.06 -11.72 -2.96
N SER A 169 -0.21 -11.40 -2.74
CA SER A 169 -1.30 -12.39 -2.72
C SER A 169 -1.63 -13.00 -4.08
N ALA A 170 -1.20 -12.38 -5.19
CA ALA A 170 -1.35 -12.91 -6.54
C ALA A 170 -0.07 -13.62 -7.06
N LEU A 171 0.90 -13.88 -6.18
CA LEU A 171 2.19 -14.48 -6.53
C LEU A 171 2.29 -15.94 -6.10
N ASP A 172 3.04 -16.70 -6.87
CA ASP A 172 3.52 -18.02 -6.43
C ASP A 172 4.45 -17.87 -5.21
N PRO A 173 4.43 -18.80 -4.24
CA PRO A 173 5.23 -18.70 -3.01
C PRO A 173 6.72 -18.44 -3.24
N GLU A 174 7.30 -19.00 -4.31
CA GLU A 174 8.71 -18.83 -4.67
C GLU A 174 9.06 -17.37 -5.03
N LEU A 175 8.09 -16.58 -5.51
CA LEU A 175 8.29 -15.21 -5.97
C LEU A 175 8.01 -14.16 -4.90
N ILE A 176 7.35 -14.54 -3.80
CA ILE A 176 7.00 -13.63 -2.69
C ILE A 176 8.24 -12.97 -2.12
N GLY A 177 9.31 -13.76 -1.90
CA GLY A 177 10.55 -13.27 -1.30
C GLY A 177 11.21 -12.13 -2.07
N GLU A 178 11.15 -12.13 -3.40
CA GLU A 178 11.72 -11.06 -4.24
C GLU A 178 11.01 -9.72 -4.02
N VAL A 179 9.68 -9.73 -3.94
CA VAL A 179 8.87 -8.53 -3.73
C VAL A 179 9.04 -8.00 -2.30
N LEU A 180 9.02 -8.89 -1.29
CA LEU A 180 9.25 -8.50 0.10
C LEU A 180 10.65 -7.92 0.33
N ASN A 181 11.67 -8.42 -0.36
CA ASN A 181 13.03 -7.86 -0.32
C ASN A 181 13.08 -6.43 -0.86
N VAL A 182 12.42 -6.15 -1.99
CA VAL A 182 12.29 -4.78 -2.50
C VAL A 182 11.62 -3.88 -1.46
N MET A 183 10.49 -4.32 -0.88
CA MET A 183 9.78 -3.52 0.13
C MET A 183 10.62 -3.30 1.40
N ARG A 184 11.44 -4.27 1.81
CA ARG A 184 12.37 -4.12 2.93
C ARG A 184 13.43 -3.04 2.63
N HIS A 185 14.06 -3.07 1.46
CA HIS A 185 15.04 -2.04 1.07
C HIS A 185 14.40 -0.64 1.05
N LEU A 186 13.16 -0.52 0.57
CA LEU A 186 12.44 0.75 0.61
C LEU A 186 12.20 1.25 2.05
N ALA A 187 11.90 0.33 2.98
CA ALA A 187 11.78 0.66 4.41
C ALA A 187 13.12 1.14 5.00
N GLU A 188 14.22 0.47 4.67
CA GLU A 188 15.58 0.82 5.10
C GLU A 188 16.02 2.20 4.55
N GLU A 189 15.54 2.59 3.36
CA GLU A 189 15.73 3.93 2.77
C GLU A 189 14.83 5.00 3.41
N GLY A 190 13.99 4.64 4.38
CA GLY A 190 13.09 5.58 5.07
C GLY A 190 11.80 5.91 4.30
N MET A 191 11.40 5.10 3.33
CA MET A 191 10.13 5.27 2.62
C MET A 191 8.95 5.06 3.56
N THR A 192 8.02 6.01 3.59
CA THR A 192 6.76 5.85 4.33
C THR A 192 5.85 4.88 3.60
N MET A 193 5.36 3.86 4.28
CA MET A 193 4.52 2.82 3.67
C MET A 193 3.32 2.46 4.55
N LEU A 194 2.17 2.25 3.91
CA LEU A 194 0.99 1.63 4.52
C LEU A 194 0.68 0.36 3.73
N VAL A 195 0.78 -0.80 4.39
CA VAL A 195 0.82 -2.11 3.73
C VAL A 195 -0.28 -3.01 4.26
N VAL A 196 -1.29 -3.31 3.45
CA VAL A 196 -2.19 -4.44 3.72
C VAL A 196 -1.48 -5.71 3.28
N THR A 197 -1.31 -6.65 4.21
CA THR A 197 -0.57 -7.88 3.93
C THR A 197 -1.03 -9.06 4.77
N HIS A 198 -0.78 -10.26 4.27
CA HIS A 198 -0.87 -11.53 5.02
C HIS A 198 0.52 -12.07 5.40
N GLU A 199 1.60 -11.37 5.01
CA GLU A 199 2.98 -11.77 5.27
C GLU A 199 3.40 -11.39 6.70
N MET A 200 3.24 -12.33 7.65
CA MET A 200 3.53 -12.08 9.07
C MET A 200 5.00 -11.77 9.31
N GLY A 201 5.91 -12.41 8.54
CA GLY A 201 7.34 -12.13 8.61
C GLY A 201 7.67 -10.67 8.26
N PHE A 202 7.02 -10.11 7.24
CA PHE A 202 7.15 -8.70 6.89
C PHE A 202 6.57 -7.78 7.99
N ALA A 203 5.34 -8.04 8.42
CA ALA A 203 4.69 -7.25 9.46
C ALA A 203 5.48 -7.25 10.78
N ARG A 204 6.11 -8.38 11.14
CA ARG A 204 6.90 -8.51 12.39
C ARG A 204 8.26 -7.84 12.31
N ASN A 205 8.96 -7.98 11.17
CA ASN A 205 10.39 -7.67 11.08
C ASN A 205 10.67 -6.35 10.34
N VAL A 206 9.74 -5.83 9.55
CA VAL A 206 9.93 -4.65 8.71
C VAL A 206 9.03 -3.50 9.15
N SER A 207 7.78 -3.75 9.59
CA SER A 207 6.91 -2.65 10.01
C SER A 207 7.29 -2.09 11.40
N ASN A 208 7.09 -0.78 11.58
CA ASN A 208 7.22 -0.10 12.87
C ASN A 208 5.98 -0.34 13.73
N TYR A 209 4.80 -0.28 13.10
CA TYR A 209 3.50 -0.45 13.73
C TYR A 209 2.65 -1.46 12.99
N VAL A 210 1.79 -2.12 13.74
CA VAL A 210 0.76 -3.02 13.20
C VAL A 210 -0.60 -2.51 13.64
N LEU A 211 -1.51 -2.43 12.67
CA LEU A 211 -2.93 -2.16 12.85
C LEU A 211 -3.70 -3.44 12.58
N PHE A 212 -4.41 -3.97 13.58
CA PHE A 212 -5.26 -5.13 13.40
C PHE A 212 -6.71 -4.70 13.24
N MET A 213 -7.31 -5.07 12.10
CA MET A 213 -8.71 -4.77 11.78
C MET A 213 -9.55 -6.03 11.79
N ASP A 214 -10.73 -5.95 12.38
CA ASP A 214 -11.76 -6.96 12.31
C ASP A 214 -13.16 -6.30 12.29
N ASP A 215 -14.10 -6.85 11.52
CA ASP A 215 -15.45 -6.35 11.37
C ASP A 215 -15.55 -4.82 11.17
N GLY A 216 -14.70 -4.25 10.33
CA GLY A 216 -14.71 -2.82 10.01
C GLY A 216 -14.18 -1.89 11.10
N LYS A 217 -13.55 -2.40 12.15
CA LYS A 217 -12.99 -1.64 13.27
C LYS A 217 -11.49 -1.90 13.44
N VAL A 218 -10.78 -0.93 14.00
CA VAL A 218 -9.45 -1.15 14.56
C VAL A 218 -9.63 -1.82 15.92
N ILE A 219 -9.15 -3.05 16.05
CA ILE A 219 -9.21 -3.82 17.29
C ILE A 219 -7.99 -3.50 18.15
N GLU A 220 -6.81 -3.47 17.52
CA GLU A 220 -5.56 -3.17 18.21
C GLU A 220 -4.60 -2.44 17.27
N GLN A 221 -3.88 -1.47 17.82
CA GLN A 221 -2.74 -0.83 17.17
C GLN A 221 -1.59 -0.76 18.15
N ALA A 222 -0.43 -1.29 17.77
CA ALA A 222 0.75 -1.30 18.63
C ALA A 222 2.06 -1.29 17.81
N PRO A 223 3.19 -0.92 18.42
CA PRO A 223 4.51 -1.19 17.85
C PRO A 223 4.63 -2.68 17.49
N SER A 224 5.24 -2.98 16.35
CA SER A 224 5.29 -4.35 15.82
C SER A 224 5.81 -5.37 16.84
N LYS A 225 6.89 -5.05 17.55
CA LYS A 225 7.44 -5.93 18.59
C LYS A 225 6.41 -6.25 19.67
N GLU A 226 5.69 -5.25 20.17
CA GLU A 226 4.67 -5.42 21.21
C GLU A 226 3.49 -6.21 20.70
N PHE A 227 2.99 -5.87 19.50
CA PHE A 227 1.87 -6.54 18.87
C PHE A 227 2.07 -8.07 18.76
N PHE A 228 3.26 -8.52 18.37
CA PHE A 228 3.54 -9.94 18.19
C PHE A 228 4.00 -10.66 19.46
N SER A 229 4.58 -9.97 20.47
CA SER A 229 5.06 -10.60 21.69
C SER A 229 4.05 -10.58 22.83
N ASN A 230 3.22 -9.54 22.92
CA ASN A 230 2.28 -9.33 24.01
C ASN A 230 0.99 -8.61 23.51
N PRO A 231 0.22 -9.24 22.62
CA PRO A 231 -1.03 -8.67 22.12
C PRO A 231 -2.03 -8.49 23.27
N ARG A 232 -2.64 -7.31 23.34
CA ARG A 232 -3.52 -6.90 24.45
C ARG A 232 -4.91 -7.46 24.31
N GLU A 233 -5.43 -7.48 23.07
CA GLU A 233 -6.80 -7.88 22.76
C GLU A 233 -6.91 -9.40 22.57
N GLU A 234 -7.93 -10.02 23.10
CA GLU A 234 -8.18 -11.45 22.95
C GLU A 234 -8.34 -11.86 21.48
N ARG A 235 -9.01 -10.99 20.71
CA ARG A 235 -9.23 -11.20 19.28
C ARG A 235 -7.92 -11.19 18.50
N THR A 236 -6.98 -10.31 18.86
CA THR A 236 -5.62 -10.26 18.29
C THR A 236 -4.85 -11.54 18.63
N ARG A 237 -4.87 -12.00 19.89
CA ARG A 237 -4.24 -13.25 20.31
C ARG A 237 -4.75 -14.44 19.51
N SER A 238 -6.07 -14.55 19.38
CA SER A 238 -6.71 -15.62 18.60
C SER A 238 -6.29 -15.59 17.13
N PHE A 239 -6.24 -14.40 16.52
CA PHE A 239 -5.82 -14.21 15.13
C PHE A 239 -4.37 -14.64 14.92
N ILE A 240 -3.44 -14.14 15.74
CA ILE A 240 -2.01 -14.51 15.66
C ILE A 240 -1.82 -16.01 15.83
N SER A 241 -2.47 -16.62 16.84
CA SER A 241 -2.38 -18.06 17.10
C SER A 241 -2.90 -18.90 15.94
N SER A 242 -3.96 -18.45 15.25
CA SER A 242 -4.53 -19.16 14.09
C SER A 242 -3.58 -19.20 12.89
N ILE A 243 -2.77 -18.15 12.73
CA ILE A 243 -1.83 -18.04 11.60
C ILE A 243 -0.57 -18.87 11.90
N LEU A 244 -0.04 -18.81 13.12
CA LEU A 244 1.14 -19.59 13.51
C LEU A 244 0.89 -21.09 13.32
N LYS A 245 -0.30 -21.59 13.68
CA LYS A 245 -0.68 -22.99 13.46
C LYS A 245 -0.78 -23.40 11.99
N LYS A 246 -1.10 -22.46 11.08
CA LYS A 246 -1.15 -22.73 9.63
C LYS A 246 0.22 -22.76 8.96
N GLY A 247 1.24 -22.16 9.56
CA GLY A 247 2.61 -22.15 9.07
C GLY A 247 3.44 -23.37 9.47
N GLU A 248 2.93 -24.21 10.39
CA GLU A 248 3.58 -25.45 10.87
C GLU A 248 3.01 -26.72 10.21
N SER A 249 2.03 -26.61 9.34
CA SER A 249 1.43 -27.71 8.56
C SER A 249 1.74 -27.59 7.07
#